data_e59aa8e7a1e38b7ab6050a7479e20313
#
_entry.id   e59aa8e7a1e38b7ab6050a7479e20313
#
_cell.length_a   1.000
_cell.length_b   1.000
_cell.length_c   1.000
_cell.angle_alpha   90.00
_cell.angle_beta   90.00
_cell.angle_gamma   90.00
#
_symmetry.space_group_name_H-M   'P 1'
#
loop_
_entity.id
_entity.type
_entity.pdbx_description
1 polymer ?
#
loop_
_entity_poly.entity_id
_entity_poly.type
_entity_poly.pdbx_seq_one_letter_code
_entity_poly.pdbx_strand_id
1 'polypeptide(L)'
;MKILKSIFLFILFVSLQSSAQIKALTDDGREVILYKNGTWKFLNADQAKQDSIRVGGKTYTKTPSQTFLVKSKVADVGIYINTQDWKFKLGTSSGENEYSFNFKNDLAFAFLITEKLQFDYEALRNVALSNARNAGPDLREVLAEFRTVNGRKVLCLKFQCTVQEIPFTYMGYYYSSATGTAQLLAASTQQQFPEIESKIEEFLNGMVPIQK
;
A
#
# COMPACT_ATOMS: atom_id res chain seq x y z
N MET A 1 -11.20 44.14 -55.73
CA MET A 1 -10.98 44.56 -54.31
C MET A 1 -12.00 43.99 -53.31
N LYS A 2 -13.17 43.46 -53.73
CA LYS A 2 -14.18 42.85 -52.83
C LYS A 2 -13.90 41.39 -52.47
N ILE A 3 -13.22 40.63 -53.33
CA ILE A 3 -12.91 39.21 -53.13
C ILE A 3 -11.79 39.00 -52.09
N LEU A 4 -10.83 39.93 -52.04
CA LEU A 4 -9.71 39.86 -51.08
C LEU A 4 -10.13 40.07 -49.62
N LYS A 5 -11.19 40.87 -49.40
CA LYS A 5 -11.76 41.10 -48.05
C LYS A 5 -12.53 39.89 -47.51
N SER A 6 -13.12 39.06 -48.41
CA SER A 6 -13.87 37.90 -48.02
C SER A 6 -12.97 36.72 -47.60
N ILE A 7 -11.76 36.63 -48.19
CA ILE A 7 -10.79 35.58 -47.85
C ILE A 7 -10.15 35.92 -46.49
N PHE A 8 -9.93 37.20 -46.14
CA PHE A 8 -9.36 37.60 -44.85
C PHE A 8 -10.32 37.37 -43.70
N LEU A 9 -11.63 37.40 -43.94
CA LEU A 9 -12.63 37.12 -42.90
C LEU A 9 -12.82 35.60 -42.65
N PHE A 10 -12.47 34.76 -43.60
CA PHE A 10 -12.58 33.28 -43.43
C PHE A 10 -11.40 32.67 -42.67
N ILE A 11 -10.24 33.34 -42.68
CA ILE A 11 -9.04 32.92 -41.92
C ILE A 11 -9.17 33.21 -40.43
N LEU A 12 -10.06 34.08 -40.00
CA LEU A 12 -10.28 34.45 -38.60
C LEU A 12 -11.18 33.44 -37.84
N PHE A 13 -11.74 32.43 -38.53
CA PHE A 13 -12.62 31.40 -37.94
C PHE A 13 -11.95 30.04 -37.77
N VAL A 14 -10.62 29.97 -37.92
CA VAL A 14 -9.88 28.81 -37.40
C VAL A 14 -9.81 28.99 -35.87
N SER A 15 -10.91 28.67 -35.24
CA SER A 15 -11.04 28.63 -33.78
C SER A 15 -9.93 27.74 -33.24
N LEU A 16 -9.03 28.31 -32.47
CA LEU A 16 -8.17 27.65 -31.52
C LEU A 16 -9.04 26.74 -30.67
N GLN A 17 -9.11 25.46 -31.03
CA GLN A 17 -9.61 24.45 -30.12
C GLN A 17 -8.58 24.32 -28.99
N SER A 18 -8.58 25.29 -28.10
CA SER A 18 -7.88 25.18 -26.83
C SER A 18 -8.52 24.03 -26.07
N SER A 19 -7.90 22.88 -26.11
CA SER A 19 -8.25 21.79 -25.19
C SER A 19 -7.96 22.30 -23.81
N ALA A 20 -8.99 22.81 -23.11
CA ALA A 20 -8.90 23.24 -21.75
C ALA A 20 -8.51 22.03 -20.90
N GLN A 21 -7.24 21.91 -20.57
CA GLN A 21 -6.73 20.95 -19.61
C GLN A 21 -7.06 21.46 -18.22
N ILE A 22 -7.79 20.70 -17.44
CA ILE A 22 -8.09 21.05 -16.07
C ILE A 22 -6.93 20.59 -15.22
N LYS A 23 -6.25 21.55 -14.58
CA LYS A 23 -5.25 21.25 -13.56
C LYS A 23 -5.94 21.07 -12.23
N ALA A 24 -5.52 20.07 -11.47
CA ALA A 24 -5.99 19.81 -10.11
C ALA A 24 -4.78 19.47 -9.22
N LEU A 25 -4.99 19.54 -7.92
CA LEU A 25 -4.04 19.07 -6.92
C LEU A 25 -4.62 17.78 -6.31
N THR A 26 -3.76 16.81 -6.10
CA THR A 26 -4.07 15.66 -5.25
C THR A 26 -4.12 16.10 -3.78
N ASP A 27 -4.67 15.30 -2.89
CA ASP A 27 -4.74 15.56 -1.45
C ASP A 27 -3.35 15.73 -0.79
N ASP A 28 -2.31 15.15 -1.39
CA ASP A 28 -0.91 15.33 -0.99
C ASP A 28 -0.19 16.49 -1.71
N GLY A 29 -0.95 17.35 -2.43
CA GLY A 29 -0.45 18.61 -3.01
C GLY A 29 0.27 18.49 -4.34
N ARG A 30 0.18 17.33 -5.04
CA ARG A 30 0.80 17.15 -6.36
C ARG A 30 -0.10 17.62 -7.50
N GLU A 31 0.49 18.28 -8.50
CA GLU A 31 -0.25 18.76 -9.67
C GLU A 31 -0.54 17.63 -10.67
N VAL A 32 -1.81 17.53 -11.06
CA VAL A 32 -2.30 16.60 -12.06
C VAL A 32 -3.09 17.30 -13.15
N ILE A 33 -3.11 16.69 -14.34
CA ILE A 33 -3.96 17.09 -15.46
C ILE A 33 -5.11 16.10 -15.54
N LEU A 34 -6.34 16.61 -15.44
CA LEU A 34 -7.56 15.83 -15.63
C LEU A 34 -8.00 15.88 -17.09
N TYR A 35 -8.38 14.75 -17.65
CA TYR A 35 -8.91 14.61 -19.01
C TYR A 35 -10.41 14.41 -18.98
N LYS A 36 -11.11 14.85 -20.03
CA LYS A 36 -12.57 14.71 -20.19
C LYS A 36 -13.06 13.26 -20.19
N ASN A 37 -12.20 12.31 -20.50
CA ASN A 37 -12.49 10.87 -20.48
C ASN A 37 -12.42 10.23 -19.08
N GLY A 38 -12.25 11.04 -18.03
CA GLY A 38 -12.13 10.57 -16.64
C GLY A 38 -10.73 10.07 -16.26
N THR A 39 -9.75 10.12 -17.16
CA THR A 39 -8.35 9.80 -16.83
C THR A 39 -7.59 11.02 -16.35
N TRP A 40 -6.45 10.81 -15.73
CA TRP A 40 -5.56 11.87 -15.28
C TRP A 40 -4.09 11.45 -15.41
N LYS A 41 -3.18 12.41 -15.35
CA LYS A 41 -1.73 12.17 -15.25
C LYS A 41 -1.06 13.27 -14.43
N PHE A 42 0.09 12.94 -13.80
CA PHE A 42 0.91 13.98 -13.17
C PHE A 42 1.43 15.00 -14.18
N LEU A 43 1.47 16.27 -13.78
CA LEU A 43 2.02 17.34 -14.60
C LEU A 43 3.53 17.15 -14.82
N ASN A 44 4.25 16.68 -13.81
CA ASN A 44 5.69 16.40 -13.85
C ASN A 44 5.95 14.89 -13.95
N ALA A 45 6.70 14.48 -14.97
CA ALA A 45 7.07 13.07 -15.20
C ALA A 45 7.89 12.46 -14.04
N ASP A 46 8.64 13.28 -13.31
CA ASP A 46 9.40 12.84 -12.14
C ASP A 46 8.51 12.50 -10.94
N GLN A 47 7.36 13.16 -10.82
CA GLN A 47 6.34 12.80 -9.82
C GLN A 47 5.71 11.44 -10.13
N ALA A 48 5.46 11.13 -11.41
CA ALA A 48 4.98 9.82 -11.83
C ALA A 48 5.98 8.69 -11.58
N LYS A 49 7.29 8.96 -11.68
CA LYS A 49 8.36 8.00 -11.35
C LYS A 49 8.48 7.75 -9.85
N GLN A 50 8.18 8.76 -9.03
CA GLN A 50 8.22 8.64 -7.57
C GLN A 50 7.09 7.75 -7.03
N ASP A 51 5.98 7.64 -7.79
CA ASP A 51 4.83 6.78 -7.44
C ASP A 51 4.93 5.35 -7.96
N SER A 52 5.88 5.05 -8.85
CA SER A 52 6.05 3.69 -9.33
C SER A 52 6.55 2.78 -8.20
N ILE A 53 5.75 1.76 -7.87
CA ILE A 53 6.15 0.72 -6.91
C ILE A 53 7.39 0.02 -7.47
N ARG A 54 8.49 0.06 -6.73
CA ARG A 54 9.74 -0.61 -7.13
C ARG A 54 9.52 -2.11 -7.24
N VAL A 55 10.26 -2.76 -8.11
CA VAL A 55 10.28 -4.23 -8.19
C VAL A 55 11.57 -4.72 -7.53
N GLY A 56 11.43 -5.35 -6.36
CA GLY A 56 12.55 -5.98 -5.66
C GLY A 56 13.00 -7.26 -6.36
N GLY A 57 14.31 -7.44 -6.52
CA GLY A 57 14.89 -8.66 -7.14
C GLY A 57 15.09 -9.82 -6.16
N LYS A 58 14.89 -9.60 -4.85
CA LYS A 58 15.12 -10.59 -3.80
C LYS A 58 13.88 -11.43 -3.54
N THR A 59 14.09 -12.76 -3.39
CA THR A 59 13.05 -13.68 -2.93
C THR A 59 13.18 -13.88 -1.42
N TYR A 60 12.04 -13.86 -0.74
CA TYR A 60 11.93 -14.07 0.70
C TYR A 60 11.19 -15.37 0.97
N THR A 61 11.62 -16.08 2.00
CA THR A 61 10.99 -17.33 2.44
C THR A 61 10.87 -17.36 3.96
N LYS A 62 9.88 -18.10 4.46
CA LYS A 62 9.78 -18.36 5.90
C LYS A 62 11.05 -19.04 6.42
N THR A 63 11.39 -18.78 7.66
CA THR A 63 12.52 -19.45 8.34
C THR A 63 12.09 -20.81 8.92
N PRO A 64 13.06 -21.73 9.20
CA PRO A 64 12.76 -23.00 9.85
C PRO A 64 12.13 -22.86 11.25
N SER A 65 12.39 -21.76 11.96
CA SER A 65 11.80 -21.47 13.27
C SER A 65 10.30 -21.16 13.23
N GLN A 66 9.78 -20.74 12.08
CA GLN A 66 8.37 -20.45 11.85
C GLN A 66 7.60 -21.75 11.54
N THR A 67 7.15 -22.43 12.57
CA THR A 67 6.56 -23.78 12.47
C THR A 67 5.05 -23.81 12.64
N PHE A 68 4.45 -22.82 13.29
CA PHE A 68 3.01 -22.79 13.57
C PHE A 68 2.27 -21.97 12.50
N LEU A 69 1.28 -22.58 11.85
CA LEU A 69 0.50 -21.95 10.77
C LEU A 69 -0.82 -21.39 11.28
N VAL A 70 -0.97 -20.08 11.27
CA VAL A 70 -2.24 -19.37 11.46
C VAL A 70 -2.90 -19.19 10.08
N LYS A 71 -4.08 -19.77 9.87
CA LYS A 71 -4.79 -19.74 8.58
C LYS A 71 -5.86 -18.65 8.58
N SER A 72 -5.90 -17.82 7.53
CA SER A 72 -7.04 -16.94 7.30
C SER A 72 -8.31 -17.73 6.98
N LYS A 73 -9.44 -17.25 7.49
CA LYS A 73 -10.78 -17.77 7.16
C LYS A 73 -11.35 -17.07 5.91
N VAL A 74 -10.79 -15.93 5.53
CA VAL A 74 -11.31 -15.04 4.48
C VAL A 74 -10.51 -15.17 3.19
N ALA A 75 -9.20 -14.87 3.21
CA ALA A 75 -8.31 -14.92 2.05
C ALA A 75 -7.53 -16.25 1.97
N ASP A 76 -6.93 -16.55 0.81
CA ASP A 76 -6.10 -17.75 0.56
C ASP A 76 -4.66 -17.60 1.08
N VAL A 77 -4.53 -17.08 2.29
CA VAL A 77 -3.25 -16.86 2.96
C VAL A 77 -3.20 -17.52 4.33
N GLY A 78 -2.02 -17.96 4.72
CA GLY A 78 -1.67 -18.34 6.07
C GLY A 78 -0.39 -17.66 6.49
N ILE A 79 -0.15 -17.57 7.79
CA ILE A 79 1.03 -16.95 8.37
C ILE A 79 1.73 -18.01 9.23
N TYR A 80 2.91 -18.44 8.82
CA TYR A 80 3.79 -19.23 9.70
C TYR A 80 4.45 -18.30 10.72
N ILE A 81 4.30 -18.63 12.00
CA ILE A 81 4.90 -17.87 13.09
C ILE A 81 5.86 -18.74 13.91
N ASN A 82 6.86 -18.08 14.52
CA ASN A 82 7.64 -18.63 15.62
C ASN A 82 6.91 -18.34 16.94
N THR A 83 6.33 -19.34 17.58
CA THR A 83 5.54 -19.18 18.82
C THR A 83 6.37 -18.86 20.06
N GLN A 84 7.71 -18.95 19.97
CA GLN A 84 8.61 -18.46 21.02
C GLN A 84 8.74 -16.93 21.00
N ASP A 85 8.55 -16.31 19.84
CA ASP A 85 8.68 -14.87 19.65
C ASP A 85 7.32 -14.17 19.55
N TRP A 86 6.33 -14.81 18.90
CA TRP A 86 5.03 -14.23 18.60
C TRP A 86 3.89 -14.99 19.23
N LYS A 87 3.02 -14.27 19.93
CA LYS A 87 1.70 -14.76 20.39
C LYS A 87 0.63 -14.22 19.47
N PHE A 88 -0.48 -14.92 19.31
CA PHE A 88 -1.61 -14.46 18.50
C PHE A 88 -2.93 -14.68 19.22
N LYS A 89 -3.93 -13.93 18.82
CA LYS A 89 -5.33 -14.08 19.21
C LYS A 89 -6.24 -13.76 18.03
N LEU A 90 -7.45 -14.33 18.04
CA LEU A 90 -8.50 -13.93 17.10
C LEU A 90 -8.87 -12.46 17.33
N GLY A 91 -9.16 -11.75 16.25
CA GLY A 91 -9.79 -10.45 16.32
C GLY A 91 -11.18 -10.55 16.96
N THR A 92 -11.65 -9.44 17.50
CA THR A 92 -13.01 -9.36 18.04
C THR A 92 -14.03 -9.31 16.91
N SER A 93 -15.27 -9.75 17.16
CA SER A 93 -16.36 -9.74 16.15
C SER A 93 -16.72 -8.33 15.66
N SER A 94 -16.34 -7.28 16.38
CA SER A 94 -16.45 -5.86 16.03
C SER A 94 -15.13 -5.25 15.54
N GLY A 95 -14.05 -6.05 15.44
CA GLY A 95 -12.72 -5.57 15.08
C GLY A 95 -12.47 -5.64 13.57
N GLU A 96 -11.64 -4.74 13.10
CA GLU A 96 -11.24 -4.64 11.69
C GLU A 96 -10.23 -5.73 11.27
N ASN A 97 -9.65 -6.46 12.25
CA ASN A 97 -8.61 -7.45 12.01
C ASN A 97 -9.09 -8.88 12.31
N GLU A 98 -8.67 -9.82 11.46
CA GLU A 98 -8.94 -11.25 11.65
C GLU A 98 -8.10 -11.84 12.78
N TYR A 99 -6.84 -11.44 12.88
CA TYR A 99 -5.91 -11.82 13.94
C TYR A 99 -5.08 -10.63 14.41
N SER A 100 -4.76 -10.63 15.70
CA SER A 100 -3.74 -9.77 16.30
C SER A 100 -2.56 -10.61 16.76
N PHE A 101 -1.36 -10.06 16.65
CA PHE A 101 -0.12 -10.69 17.07
C PHE A 101 0.66 -9.74 17.97
N ASN A 102 1.30 -10.30 18.99
CA ASN A 102 2.19 -9.55 19.87
C ASN A 102 3.55 -10.22 19.87
N PHE A 103 4.59 -9.44 19.62
CA PHE A 103 5.97 -9.86 19.81
C PHE A 103 6.31 -9.88 21.28
N LYS A 104 7.22 -10.75 21.68
CA LYS A 104 7.66 -10.89 23.08
C LYS A 104 8.03 -9.52 23.68
N ASN A 105 7.72 -9.37 25.00
CA ASN A 105 7.90 -8.14 25.75
C ASN A 105 7.18 -6.91 25.17
N ASP A 106 6.14 -7.12 24.34
CA ASP A 106 5.34 -6.08 23.69
C ASP A 106 6.16 -5.07 22.87
N LEU A 107 7.34 -5.48 22.37
CA LEU A 107 8.22 -4.62 21.56
C LEU A 107 7.63 -4.34 20.17
N ALA A 108 6.74 -5.20 19.67
CA ALA A 108 5.99 -4.98 18.44
C ALA A 108 4.61 -5.63 18.54
N PHE A 109 3.70 -5.12 17.73
CA PHE A 109 2.40 -5.74 17.50
C PHE A 109 2.16 -5.87 15.99
N ALA A 110 1.26 -6.79 15.61
CA ALA A 110 0.88 -6.93 14.21
C ALA A 110 -0.59 -7.33 14.09
N PHE A 111 -1.13 -7.08 12.88
CA PHE A 111 -2.50 -7.43 12.53
C PHE A 111 -2.53 -8.16 11.19
N LEU A 112 -3.41 -9.16 11.09
CA LEU A 112 -3.87 -9.68 9.81
C LEU A 112 -5.28 -9.13 9.57
N ILE A 113 -5.40 -8.28 8.55
CA ILE A 113 -6.66 -7.71 8.08
C ILE A 113 -6.99 -8.39 6.76
N THR A 114 -8.21 -8.88 6.61
CA THR A 114 -8.62 -9.62 5.40
C THR A 114 -10.00 -9.21 4.97
N GLU A 115 -10.19 -9.09 3.66
CA GLU A 115 -11.45 -8.69 3.03
C GLU A 115 -11.76 -9.57 1.83
N LYS A 116 -13.05 -9.84 1.56
CA LYS A 116 -13.53 -10.59 0.39
C LYS A 116 -13.57 -9.76 -0.90
N LEU A 117 -12.73 -8.74 -0.98
CA LEU A 117 -12.63 -7.85 -2.14
C LEU A 117 -11.24 -8.00 -2.75
N GLN A 118 -11.19 -8.07 -4.08
CA GLN A 118 -9.95 -8.02 -4.83
C GLN A 118 -9.67 -6.57 -5.24
N PHE A 119 -8.47 -6.09 -4.94
CA PHE A 119 -7.96 -4.80 -5.41
C PHE A 119 -6.74 -5.01 -6.30
N ASP A 120 -6.51 -4.11 -7.24
CA ASP A 120 -5.17 -3.98 -7.79
C ASP A 120 -4.20 -3.41 -6.73
N TYR A 121 -2.90 -3.57 -6.96
CA TYR A 121 -1.92 -3.21 -5.94
C TYR A 121 -1.78 -1.70 -5.73
N GLU A 122 -2.10 -0.87 -6.73
CA GLU A 122 -2.09 0.59 -6.58
C GLU A 122 -3.27 1.05 -5.72
N ALA A 123 -4.47 0.52 -6.00
CA ALA A 123 -5.64 0.77 -5.18
C ALA A 123 -5.41 0.30 -3.73
N LEU A 124 -4.81 -0.90 -3.56
CA LEU A 124 -4.52 -1.45 -2.23
C LEU A 124 -3.51 -0.59 -1.45
N ARG A 125 -2.46 -0.07 -2.13
CA ARG A 125 -1.52 0.90 -1.55
C ARG A 125 -2.24 2.16 -1.11
N ASN A 126 -3.06 2.74 -1.98
CA ASN A 126 -3.78 3.98 -1.71
C ASN A 126 -4.74 3.83 -0.53
N VAL A 127 -5.49 2.73 -0.48
CA VAL A 127 -6.39 2.41 0.65
C VAL A 127 -5.60 2.26 1.95
N ALA A 128 -4.49 1.51 1.93
CA ALA A 128 -3.66 1.30 3.10
C ALA A 128 -3.08 2.61 3.65
N LEU A 129 -2.53 3.47 2.78
CA LEU A 129 -1.98 4.76 3.18
C LEU A 129 -3.06 5.76 3.62
N SER A 130 -4.25 5.73 2.99
CA SER A 130 -5.38 6.56 3.40
C SER A 130 -5.87 6.18 4.80
N ASN A 131 -6.03 4.89 5.08
CA ASN A 131 -6.40 4.40 6.41
C ASN A 131 -5.36 4.78 7.46
N ALA A 132 -4.07 4.66 7.12
CA ALA A 132 -3.00 5.05 8.04
C ALA A 132 -2.96 6.56 8.31
N ARG A 133 -3.27 7.43 7.32
CA ARG A 133 -3.40 8.89 7.50
C ARG A 133 -4.55 9.27 8.43
N ASN A 134 -5.64 8.51 8.44
CA ASN A 134 -6.74 8.75 9.38
C ASN A 134 -6.33 8.55 10.85
N ALA A 135 -5.36 7.63 11.09
CA ALA A 135 -4.81 7.40 12.43
C ALA A 135 -3.66 8.36 12.77
N GLY A 136 -2.81 8.73 11.78
CA GLY A 136 -1.67 9.64 11.91
C GLY A 136 -1.53 10.54 10.69
N PRO A 137 -2.07 11.80 10.74
CA PRO A 137 -2.08 12.72 9.60
C PRO A 137 -0.68 13.09 9.06
N ASP A 138 0.35 12.95 9.87
CA ASP A 138 1.76 13.18 9.53
C ASP A 138 2.41 12.00 8.78
N LEU A 139 1.61 11.07 8.25
CA LEU A 139 2.09 9.87 7.58
C LEU A 139 3.13 10.19 6.50
N ARG A 140 4.25 9.49 6.58
CA ARG A 140 5.32 9.50 5.59
C ARG A 140 5.60 8.08 5.09
N GLU A 141 5.39 7.83 3.81
CA GLU A 141 5.82 6.58 3.18
C GLU A 141 7.35 6.54 3.10
N VAL A 142 7.94 5.43 3.52
CA VAL A 142 9.40 5.19 3.52
C VAL A 142 9.79 4.22 2.41
N LEU A 143 8.94 3.21 2.15
CA LEU A 143 9.20 2.18 1.15
C LEU A 143 7.88 1.69 0.54
N ALA A 144 7.87 1.58 -0.79
CA ALA A 144 6.89 0.80 -1.54
C ALA A 144 7.63 -0.06 -2.57
N GLU A 145 7.56 -1.38 -2.44
CA GLU A 145 8.18 -2.29 -3.39
C GLU A 145 7.43 -3.62 -3.52
N PHE A 146 7.47 -4.20 -4.70
CA PHE A 146 7.03 -5.56 -4.90
C PHE A 146 8.10 -6.55 -4.44
N ARG A 147 7.68 -7.54 -3.66
CA ARG A 147 8.53 -8.65 -3.21
C ARG A 147 7.95 -9.98 -3.66
N THR A 148 8.81 -10.97 -3.84
CA THR A 148 8.42 -12.37 -3.97
C THR A 148 8.59 -13.06 -2.61
N VAL A 149 7.47 -13.47 -1.99
CA VAL A 149 7.47 -14.08 -0.66
C VAL A 149 6.82 -15.47 -0.77
N ASN A 150 7.58 -16.53 -0.46
CA ASN A 150 7.14 -17.92 -0.59
C ASN A 150 6.45 -18.22 -1.94
N GLY A 151 7.04 -17.69 -3.03
CA GLY A 151 6.53 -17.85 -4.39
C GLY A 151 5.34 -16.96 -4.78
N ARG A 152 4.92 -16.03 -3.92
CA ARG A 152 3.84 -15.08 -4.21
C ARG A 152 4.34 -13.64 -4.29
N LYS A 153 3.79 -12.89 -5.24
CA LYS A 153 4.00 -11.45 -5.34
C LYS A 153 3.19 -10.76 -4.24
N VAL A 154 3.84 -9.95 -3.44
CA VAL A 154 3.22 -9.08 -2.43
C VAL A 154 3.71 -7.64 -2.62
N LEU A 155 2.93 -6.68 -2.20
CA LEU A 155 3.39 -5.30 -2.03
C LEU A 155 3.90 -5.15 -0.59
N CYS A 156 5.16 -4.73 -0.46
CA CYS A 156 5.75 -4.34 0.82
C CYS A 156 5.64 -2.83 0.97
N LEU A 157 4.97 -2.38 2.03
CA LEU A 157 4.95 -0.98 2.44
C LEU A 157 5.65 -0.80 3.78
N LYS A 158 6.44 0.28 3.89
CA LYS A 158 6.97 0.77 5.16
C LYS A 158 6.62 2.24 5.26
N PHE A 159 6.03 2.66 6.36
CA PHE A 159 5.64 4.04 6.59
C PHE A 159 5.77 4.42 8.07
N GLN A 160 5.78 5.70 8.33
CA GLN A 160 5.88 6.28 9.66
C GLN A 160 4.73 7.25 9.87
N CYS A 161 4.16 7.26 11.07
CA CYS A 161 3.20 8.27 11.51
C CYS A 161 3.15 8.33 13.03
N THR A 162 2.58 9.40 13.55
CA THR A 162 2.35 9.59 14.98
C THR A 162 0.90 9.25 15.33
N VAL A 163 0.72 8.29 16.23
CA VAL A 163 -0.61 7.87 16.71
C VAL A 163 -0.66 8.11 18.21
N GLN A 164 -1.65 8.91 18.67
CA GLN A 164 -1.78 9.30 20.09
C GLN A 164 -0.46 9.81 20.69
N GLU A 165 0.20 10.72 19.98
CA GLU A 165 1.47 11.34 20.36
C GLU A 165 2.69 10.41 20.38
N ILE A 166 2.53 9.14 20.02
CA ILE A 166 3.62 8.17 19.94
C ILE A 166 4.01 7.97 18.46
N PRO A 167 5.29 8.21 18.08
CA PRO A 167 5.76 7.97 16.74
C PRO A 167 5.99 6.47 16.49
N PHE A 168 5.33 5.92 15.48
CA PHE A 168 5.44 4.52 15.05
C PHE A 168 6.09 4.38 13.69
N THR A 169 6.77 3.26 13.47
CA THR A 169 7.12 2.72 12.16
C THR A 169 6.31 1.47 11.93
N TYR A 170 5.65 1.43 10.78
CA TYR A 170 4.87 0.29 10.28
C TYR A 170 5.59 -0.35 9.11
N MET A 171 5.54 -1.69 9.01
CA MET A 171 5.96 -2.46 7.86
C MET A 171 4.95 -3.57 7.62
N GLY A 172 4.52 -3.74 6.36
CA GLY A 172 3.52 -4.74 6.06
C GLY A 172 3.62 -5.34 4.68
N TYR A 173 3.06 -6.55 4.53
CA TYR A 173 2.83 -7.22 3.27
C TYR A 173 1.36 -7.17 2.91
N TYR A 174 1.10 -6.73 1.70
CA TYR A 174 -0.23 -6.58 1.14
C TYR A 174 -0.37 -7.54 -0.04
N TYR A 175 -1.34 -8.41 0.03
CA TYR A 175 -1.60 -9.45 -0.95
C TYR A 175 -3.02 -9.33 -1.48
N SER A 176 -3.20 -9.57 -2.78
CA SER A 176 -4.50 -9.56 -3.44
C SER A 176 -4.62 -10.76 -4.38
N SER A 177 -5.74 -11.43 -4.31
CA SER A 177 -6.09 -12.58 -5.15
C SER A 177 -7.58 -12.57 -5.51
N ALA A 178 -8.01 -13.53 -6.30
CA ALA A 178 -9.43 -13.72 -6.62
C ALA A 178 -10.29 -14.08 -5.40
N THR A 179 -9.69 -14.57 -4.31
CA THR A 179 -10.40 -14.90 -3.07
C THR A 179 -10.55 -13.72 -2.12
N GLY A 180 -9.80 -12.64 -2.34
CA GLY A 180 -9.81 -11.43 -1.52
C GLY A 180 -8.44 -10.81 -1.31
N THR A 181 -8.37 -9.88 -0.38
CA THR A 181 -7.13 -9.21 0.03
C THR A 181 -6.72 -9.62 1.43
N ALA A 182 -5.43 -9.56 1.69
CA ALA A 182 -4.83 -9.72 3.00
C ALA A 182 -3.74 -8.65 3.24
N GLN A 183 -3.79 -8.03 4.40
CA GLN A 183 -2.81 -7.05 4.87
C GLN A 183 -2.22 -7.62 6.16
N LEU A 184 -0.95 -8.02 6.12
CA LEU A 184 -0.19 -8.40 7.30
C LEU A 184 0.69 -7.22 7.69
N LEU A 185 0.28 -6.44 8.69
CA LEU A 185 0.89 -5.19 9.10
C LEU A 185 1.49 -5.33 10.48
N ALA A 186 2.78 -5.06 10.64
CA ALA A 186 3.48 -5.02 11.91
C ALA A 186 3.97 -3.60 12.24
N ALA A 187 4.04 -3.27 13.51
CA ALA A 187 4.46 -1.97 14.00
C ALA A 187 5.25 -2.04 15.30
N SER A 188 6.10 -1.04 15.47
CA SER A 188 6.78 -0.73 16.72
C SER A 188 7.02 0.78 16.80
N THR A 189 7.39 1.29 17.98
CA THR A 189 7.78 2.70 18.09
C THR A 189 8.98 2.99 17.17
N GLN A 190 9.10 4.21 16.68
CA GLN A 190 10.22 4.59 15.81
C GLN A 190 11.58 4.38 16.48
N GLN A 191 11.64 4.50 17.81
CA GLN A 191 12.86 4.29 18.57
C GLN A 191 13.28 2.81 18.60
N GLN A 192 12.32 1.88 18.74
CA GLN A 192 12.60 0.45 18.88
C GLN A 192 12.70 -0.28 17.53
N PHE A 193 12.03 0.26 16.50
CA PHE A 193 11.91 -0.41 15.22
C PHE A 193 13.25 -0.85 14.61
N PRO A 194 14.33 -0.04 14.59
CA PRO A 194 15.61 -0.45 14.01
C PRO A 194 16.21 -1.71 14.67
N GLU A 195 16.00 -1.90 15.97
CA GLU A 195 16.54 -3.05 16.70
C GLU A 195 15.81 -4.36 16.41
N ILE A 196 14.51 -4.25 16.04
CA ILE A 196 13.66 -5.42 15.81
C ILE A 196 13.18 -5.56 14.36
N GLU A 197 13.61 -4.68 13.45
CA GLU A 197 13.21 -4.70 12.04
C GLU A 197 13.41 -6.08 11.39
N SER A 198 14.55 -6.73 11.64
CA SER A 198 14.83 -8.07 11.13
C SER A 198 13.84 -9.12 11.64
N LYS A 199 13.35 -8.98 12.88
CA LYS A 199 12.34 -9.87 13.47
C LYS A 199 10.94 -9.62 12.91
N ILE A 200 10.62 -8.37 12.63
CA ILE A 200 9.40 -7.99 11.93
C ILE A 200 9.44 -8.53 10.50
N GLU A 201 10.54 -8.35 9.78
CA GLU A 201 10.68 -8.90 8.42
C GLU A 201 10.61 -10.43 8.40
N GLU A 202 11.27 -11.12 9.35
CA GLU A 202 11.14 -12.57 9.54
C GLU A 202 9.68 -12.98 9.72
N PHE A 203 8.94 -12.29 10.59
CA PHE A 203 7.51 -12.56 10.81
C PHE A 203 6.68 -12.37 9.53
N LEU A 204 6.86 -11.28 8.81
CA LEU A 204 6.17 -11.00 7.55
C LEU A 204 6.48 -12.07 6.48
N ASN A 205 7.72 -12.56 6.43
CA ASN A 205 8.15 -13.63 5.52
C ASN A 205 7.45 -14.97 5.81
N GLY A 206 6.75 -15.09 6.94
CA GLY A 206 5.88 -16.21 7.24
C GLY A 206 4.60 -16.28 6.41
N MET A 207 4.24 -15.23 5.66
CA MET A 207 3.07 -15.23 4.79
C MET A 207 3.22 -16.25 3.67
N VAL A 208 2.27 -17.18 3.57
CA VAL A 208 2.26 -18.24 2.56
C VAL A 208 0.89 -18.36 1.90
N PRO A 209 0.83 -18.83 0.63
CA PRO A 209 -0.45 -19.24 0.06
C PRO A 209 -0.97 -20.50 0.76
N ILE A 210 -2.29 -20.58 0.92
CA ILE A 210 -2.98 -21.81 1.34
C ILE A 210 -4.03 -22.19 0.31
N GLN A 211 -4.30 -23.48 0.19
CA GLN A 211 -5.44 -23.95 -0.59
C GLN A 211 -6.71 -23.77 0.24
N LYS A 212 -7.74 -23.25 -0.39
CA LYS A 212 -9.11 -23.17 0.12
C LYS A 212 -10.02 -24.07 -0.66
#